data_cc9935700436471776affd626c05c15f
#
_entry.id   cc9935700436471776affd626c05c15f
#
_cell.length_a   1.000
_cell.length_b   1.000
_cell.length_c   1.000
_cell.angle_alpha   90.00
_cell.angle_beta   90.00
_cell.angle_gamma   90.00
#
_symmetry.space_group_name_H-M   'P 1'
#
loop_
_entity.id
_entity.type
_entity.pdbx_description
1 polymer ?
#
loop_
_entity_poly.entity_id
_entity_poly.type
_entity_poly.pdbx_seq_one_letter_code
_entity_poly.pdbx_strand_id
1 'polypeptide(L)'
;MKLSLVALGLLALVGCAQMPVQTPAPVVGITELASRPAEGALLAGLRAYDDAQYAEAERRINQALQAGLSSPKDQAAAHKHLAFIYCTSQRQPQCEAAFRAARAADPAFDLTKSEAGHPLWGPVFLKSRQ
;
A
#
# COMPACT_ATOMS: atom_id res chain seq x y z
N MET A 1 56.93 -17.91 54.25
CA MET A 1 57.80 -17.05 53.47
C MET A 1 57.68 -17.40 52.02
N LYS A 2 57.18 -16.56 51.25
CA LYS A 2 57.05 -16.33 49.82
C LYS A 2 55.59 -15.98 49.47
N LEU A 3 55.31 -14.68 49.45
CA LEU A 3 54.12 -14.12 48.88
C LEU A 3 54.12 -14.33 47.36
N SER A 4 53.05 -14.93 46.83
CA SER A 4 52.81 -14.90 45.40
C SER A 4 51.52 -14.10 45.18
N LEU A 5 51.69 -12.91 44.71
CA LEU A 5 50.61 -12.04 44.20
C LEU A 5 50.13 -12.60 42.86
N VAL A 6 48.88 -13.10 42.86
CA VAL A 6 48.18 -13.44 41.61
C VAL A 6 47.39 -12.20 41.18
N ALA A 7 47.91 -11.51 40.16
CA ALA A 7 47.19 -10.42 39.50
C ALA A 7 46.07 -10.99 38.64
N LEU A 8 44.83 -10.74 39.07
CA LEU A 8 43.63 -11.11 38.29
C LEU A 8 43.35 -9.99 37.27
N GLY A 9 43.74 -10.26 36.00
CA GLY A 9 43.43 -9.37 34.89
C GLY A 9 41.96 -9.48 34.47
N LEU A 10 41.16 -8.43 34.72
CA LEU A 10 39.83 -8.27 34.14
C LEU A 10 39.97 -7.90 32.67
N LEU A 11 39.68 -8.83 31.76
CA LEU A 11 39.41 -8.52 30.36
C LEU A 11 37.99 -7.99 30.24
N ALA A 12 37.84 -6.68 30.06
CA ALA A 12 36.60 -6.05 29.65
C ALA A 12 36.39 -6.30 28.15
N LEU A 13 35.48 -7.24 27.80
CA LEU A 13 34.98 -7.43 26.44
C LEU A 13 34.02 -6.29 26.13
N VAL A 14 34.48 -5.25 25.46
CA VAL A 14 33.64 -4.23 24.83
C VAL A 14 33.03 -4.84 23.59
N GLY A 15 31.82 -5.40 23.73
CA GLY A 15 30.99 -5.83 22.61
C GLY A 15 30.43 -4.61 21.91
N CYS A 16 30.99 -4.22 20.76
CA CYS A 16 30.33 -3.30 19.85
C CYS A 16 29.08 -3.97 19.31
N ALA A 17 27.90 -3.60 19.83
CA ALA A 17 26.62 -3.94 19.23
C ALA A 17 26.55 -3.23 17.86
N GLN A 18 26.82 -3.97 16.78
CA GLN A 18 26.57 -3.52 15.42
C GLN A 18 25.06 -3.44 15.23
N MET A 19 24.53 -2.22 15.25
CA MET A 19 23.16 -1.99 14.80
C MET A 19 23.06 -2.40 13.33
N PRO A 20 22.05 -3.21 12.92
CA PRO A 20 21.85 -3.52 11.52
C PRO A 20 21.61 -2.22 10.76
N VAL A 21 22.50 -1.93 9.81
CA VAL A 21 22.32 -0.81 8.88
C VAL A 21 21.10 -1.17 8.03
N GLN A 22 19.98 -0.51 8.30
CA GLN A 22 18.82 -0.61 7.45
C GLN A 22 19.16 0.11 6.14
N THR A 23 19.42 -0.66 5.09
CA THR A 23 19.51 -0.10 3.75
C THR A 23 18.16 0.54 3.41
N PRO A 24 18.12 1.85 3.09
CA PRO A 24 16.87 2.47 2.67
C PRO A 24 16.34 1.74 1.44
N ALA A 25 15.01 1.52 1.41
CA ALA A 25 14.36 0.92 0.25
C ALA A 25 14.71 1.74 -1.00
N PRO A 26 15.00 1.10 -2.14
CA PRO A 26 15.36 1.81 -3.35
C PRO A 26 14.23 2.79 -3.73
N VAL A 27 14.59 4.06 -3.86
CA VAL A 27 13.63 5.08 -4.31
C VAL A 27 13.47 4.94 -5.81
N VAL A 28 12.32 4.39 -6.22
CA VAL A 28 11.98 4.24 -7.63
C VAL A 28 11.51 5.58 -8.17
N GLY A 29 12.14 6.07 -9.22
CA GLY A 29 11.75 7.31 -9.88
C GLY A 29 10.39 7.21 -10.59
N ILE A 30 9.66 8.33 -10.71
CA ILE A 30 8.35 8.39 -11.38
C ILE A 30 8.46 7.92 -12.84
N THR A 31 9.57 8.23 -13.52
CA THR A 31 9.83 7.79 -14.90
C THR A 31 9.99 6.28 -15.00
N GLU A 32 10.59 5.64 -14.02
CA GLU A 32 10.71 4.19 -13.97
C GLU A 32 9.36 3.51 -13.69
N LEU A 33 8.56 4.05 -12.77
CA LEU A 33 7.19 3.58 -12.52
C LEU A 33 6.31 3.74 -13.75
N ALA A 34 6.41 4.87 -14.47
CA ALA A 34 5.65 5.11 -15.69
C ALA A 34 6.05 4.18 -16.85
N SER A 35 7.26 3.62 -16.84
CA SER A 35 7.71 2.65 -17.85
C SER A 35 7.19 1.23 -17.61
N ARG A 36 6.66 0.94 -16.42
CA ARG A 36 6.06 -0.36 -16.09
C ARG A 36 4.59 -0.38 -16.54
N PRO A 37 4.16 -1.36 -17.34
CA PRO A 37 2.81 -1.32 -17.95
C PRO A 37 1.68 -1.24 -16.93
N ALA A 38 1.76 -1.99 -15.83
CA ALA A 38 0.74 -2.00 -14.78
C ALA A 38 0.68 -0.67 -14.02
N GLU A 39 1.82 -0.18 -13.56
CA GLU A 39 1.93 1.07 -12.81
C GLU A 39 1.61 2.27 -13.70
N GLY A 40 2.02 2.25 -14.97
CA GLY A 40 1.67 3.27 -15.96
C GLY A 40 0.15 3.35 -16.19
N ALA A 41 -0.52 2.20 -16.30
CA ALA A 41 -1.97 2.13 -16.43
C ALA A 41 -2.68 2.63 -15.15
N LEU A 42 -2.16 2.28 -13.96
CA LEU A 42 -2.71 2.78 -12.70
C LEU A 42 -2.60 4.30 -12.62
N LEU A 43 -1.44 4.87 -12.89
CA LEU A 43 -1.25 6.33 -12.88
C LEU A 43 -2.19 7.04 -13.86
N ALA A 44 -2.37 6.49 -15.06
CA ALA A 44 -3.31 7.03 -16.03
C ALA A 44 -4.76 6.94 -15.53
N GLY A 45 -5.12 5.85 -14.86
CA GLY A 45 -6.45 5.67 -14.26
C GLY A 45 -6.73 6.65 -13.12
N LEU A 46 -5.75 6.88 -12.23
CA LEU A 46 -5.88 7.85 -11.14
C LEU A 46 -6.04 9.28 -11.66
N ARG A 47 -5.26 9.67 -12.68
CA ARG A 47 -5.41 10.98 -13.34
C ARG A 47 -6.80 11.13 -13.95
N ALA A 48 -7.28 10.11 -14.67
CA ALA A 48 -8.62 10.14 -15.25
C ALA A 48 -9.69 10.26 -14.15
N TYR A 49 -9.49 9.63 -12.99
CA TYR A 49 -10.39 9.77 -11.84
C TYR A 49 -10.41 11.21 -11.32
N ASP A 50 -9.24 11.82 -11.14
CA ASP A 50 -9.11 13.22 -10.69
C ASP A 50 -9.74 14.21 -11.69
N ASP A 51 -9.68 13.89 -12.98
CA ASP A 51 -10.31 14.65 -14.08
C ASP A 51 -11.82 14.34 -14.24
N ALA A 52 -12.41 13.58 -13.31
CA ALA A 52 -13.81 13.14 -13.35
C ALA A 52 -14.17 12.28 -14.58
N GLN A 53 -13.18 11.72 -15.27
CA GLN A 53 -13.35 10.81 -16.41
C GLN A 53 -13.52 9.36 -15.91
N TYR A 54 -14.60 9.09 -15.18
CA TYR A 54 -14.76 7.84 -14.42
C TYR A 54 -14.78 6.57 -15.27
N ALA A 55 -15.34 6.61 -16.47
CA ALA A 55 -15.32 5.46 -17.38
C ALA A 55 -13.90 5.12 -17.86
N GLU A 56 -13.08 6.12 -18.16
CA GLU A 56 -11.68 5.94 -18.53
C GLU A 56 -10.86 5.50 -17.33
N ALA A 57 -11.10 6.09 -16.15
CA ALA A 57 -10.46 5.70 -14.91
C ALA A 57 -10.71 4.20 -14.61
N GLU A 58 -11.96 3.75 -14.68
CA GLU A 58 -12.32 2.34 -14.49
C GLU A 58 -11.59 1.43 -15.46
N ARG A 59 -11.57 1.79 -16.75
CA ARG A 59 -10.89 1.01 -17.79
C ARG A 59 -9.40 0.89 -17.51
N ARG A 60 -8.71 2.00 -17.21
CA ARG A 60 -7.26 2.03 -16.94
C ARG A 60 -6.89 1.30 -15.66
N ILE A 61 -7.67 1.46 -14.59
CA ILE A 61 -7.41 0.78 -13.33
C ILE A 61 -7.59 -0.74 -13.49
N ASN A 62 -8.62 -1.19 -14.20
CA ASN A 62 -8.77 -2.61 -14.53
C ASN A 62 -7.63 -3.13 -15.39
N GLN A 63 -7.14 -2.35 -16.37
CA GLN A 63 -5.95 -2.70 -17.16
C GLN A 63 -4.72 -2.86 -16.27
N ALA A 64 -4.53 -1.98 -15.28
CA ALA A 64 -3.42 -2.06 -14.33
C ALA A 64 -3.46 -3.35 -13.50
N LEU A 65 -4.63 -3.70 -12.97
CA LEU A 65 -4.83 -4.93 -12.20
C LEU A 65 -4.58 -6.18 -13.06
N GLN A 66 -5.05 -6.19 -14.31
CA GLN A 66 -4.83 -7.29 -15.26
C GLN A 66 -3.35 -7.42 -15.66
N ALA A 67 -2.65 -6.31 -15.79
CA ALA A 67 -1.22 -6.31 -16.09
C ALA A 67 -0.34 -6.77 -14.91
N GLY A 68 -0.89 -6.84 -13.70
CA GLY A 68 -0.24 -7.36 -12.52
C GLY A 68 0.58 -6.32 -11.76
N LEU A 69 -0.10 -5.50 -10.96
CA LEU A 69 0.56 -4.61 -10.01
C LEU A 69 1.34 -5.43 -8.97
N SER A 70 2.62 -5.13 -8.81
CA SER A 70 3.50 -5.86 -7.89
C SER A 70 3.33 -5.42 -6.43
N SER A 71 2.97 -4.16 -6.19
CA SER A 71 2.81 -3.59 -4.86
C SER A 71 1.42 -3.89 -4.28
N PRO A 72 1.31 -4.52 -3.09
CA PRO A 72 0.04 -4.68 -2.39
C PRO A 72 -0.70 -3.36 -2.15
N LYS A 73 0.03 -2.29 -1.86
CA LYS A 73 -0.54 -0.94 -1.68
C LYS A 73 -1.13 -0.39 -2.97
N ASP A 74 -0.46 -0.62 -4.11
CA ASP A 74 -0.97 -0.17 -5.40
C ASP A 74 -2.20 -0.98 -5.83
N GLN A 75 -2.22 -2.27 -5.57
CA GLN A 75 -3.41 -3.11 -5.76
C GLN A 75 -4.58 -2.61 -4.90
N ALA A 76 -4.34 -2.33 -3.62
CA ALA A 76 -5.36 -1.79 -2.72
C ALA A 76 -5.85 -0.40 -3.19
N ALA A 77 -4.95 0.48 -3.63
CA ALA A 77 -5.30 1.79 -4.19
C ALA A 77 -6.15 1.67 -5.46
N ALA A 78 -5.80 0.73 -6.36
CA ALA A 78 -6.58 0.45 -7.56
C ALA A 78 -8.01 0.01 -7.20
N HIS A 79 -8.16 -0.97 -6.32
CA HIS A 79 -9.46 -1.45 -5.86
C HIS A 79 -10.25 -0.38 -5.10
N LYS A 80 -9.60 0.48 -4.32
CA LYS A 80 -10.23 1.62 -3.63
C LYS A 80 -10.92 2.56 -4.63
N HIS A 81 -10.20 2.97 -5.68
CA HIS A 81 -10.76 3.89 -6.68
C HIS A 81 -11.87 3.24 -7.50
N LEU A 82 -11.75 1.94 -7.82
CA LEU A 82 -12.87 1.19 -8.41
C LEU A 82 -14.10 1.18 -7.49
N ALA A 83 -13.90 0.97 -6.18
CA ALA A 83 -15.00 1.02 -5.22
C ALA A 83 -15.69 2.39 -5.24
N PHE A 84 -14.94 3.48 -5.23
CA PHE A 84 -15.51 4.83 -5.31
C PHE A 84 -16.31 5.03 -6.61
N ILE A 85 -15.79 4.63 -7.76
CA ILE A 85 -16.47 4.68 -9.05
C ILE A 85 -17.76 3.85 -9.01
N TYR A 86 -17.72 2.64 -8.49
CA TYR A 86 -18.88 1.74 -8.42
C TYR A 86 -19.95 2.29 -7.49
N CYS A 87 -19.58 2.76 -6.31
CA CYS A 87 -20.55 3.34 -5.38
C CYS A 87 -21.22 4.60 -5.92
N THR A 88 -20.47 5.49 -6.57
CA THR A 88 -21.00 6.72 -7.16
C THR A 88 -21.88 6.46 -8.39
N SER A 89 -21.66 5.34 -9.09
CA SER A 89 -22.47 4.91 -10.23
C SER A 89 -23.58 3.89 -9.87
N GLN A 90 -23.93 3.81 -8.57
CA GLN A 90 -25.00 2.94 -8.06
C GLN A 90 -24.77 1.43 -8.25
N ARG A 91 -23.52 1.02 -8.48
CA ARG A 91 -23.10 -0.37 -8.59
C ARG A 91 -22.64 -0.91 -7.22
N GLN A 92 -23.57 -0.92 -6.26
CA GLN A 92 -23.25 -1.20 -4.86
C GLN A 92 -22.63 -2.57 -4.60
N PRO A 93 -23.06 -3.68 -5.24
CA PRO A 93 -22.39 -4.98 -5.08
C PRO A 93 -20.93 -4.97 -5.53
N GLN A 94 -20.62 -4.28 -6.65
CA GLN A 94 -19.24 -4.14 -7.14
C GLN A 94 -18.41 -3.25 -6.21
N CYS A 95 -19.00 -2.17 -5.67
CA CYS A 95 -18.36 -1.32 -4.69
C CYS A 95 -17.91 -2.12 -3.45
N GLU A 96 -18.82 -2.91 -2.88
CA GLU A 96 -18.52 -3.75 -1.72
C GLU A 96 -17.45 -4.79 -2.03
N ALA A 97 -17.54 -5.45 -3.20
CA ALA A 97 -16.54 -6.41 -3.65
C ALA A 97 -15.16 -5.77 -3.83
N ALA A 98 -15.10 -4.56 -4.40
CA ALA A 98 -13.85 -3.83 -4.59
C ALA A 98 -13.19 -3.44 -3.26
N PHE A 99 -13.96 -3.01 -2.24
CA PHE A 99 -13.40 -2.77 -0.91
C PHE A 99 -12.85 -4.06 -0.25
N ARG A 100 -13.54 -5.19 -0.41
CA ARG A 100 -13.01 -6.46 0.05
C ARG A 100 -11.72 -6.84 -0.66
N ALA A 101 -11.65 -6.61 -1.98
CA ALA A 101 -10.44 -6.86 -2.77
C ALA A 101 -9.27 -5.97 -2.34
N ALA A 102 -9.52 -4.69 -2.04
CA ALA A 102 -8.50 -3.79 -1.51
C ALA A 102 -7.88 -4.33 -0.21
N ARG A 103 -8.71 -4.80 0.72
CA ARG A 103 -8.23 -5.38 1.99
C ARG A 103 -7.58 -6.75 1.83
N ALA A 104 -8.01 -7.53 0.85
CA ALA A 104 -7.36 -8.80 0.52
C ALA A 104 -5.96 -8.57 -0.07
N ALA A 105 -5.78 -7.52 -0.87
CA ALA A 105 -4.49 -7.13 -1.43
C ALA A 105 -3.54 -6.58 -0.36
N ASP A 106 -4.04 -5.69 0.51
CA ASP A 106 -3.28 -5.12 1.62
C ASP A 106 -4.11 -5.19 2.92
N PRO A 107 -3.81 -6.12 3.83
CA PRO A 107 -4.52 -6.23 5.10
C PRO A 107 -4.46 -4.97 5.99
N ALA A 108 -3.48 -4.09 5.77
CA ALA A 108 -3.37 -2.81 6.46
C ALA A 108 -4.19 -1.69 5.80
N PHE A 109 -4.86 -1.98 4.67
CA PHE A 109 -5.66 -1.00 3.97
C PHE A 109 -6.82 -0.48 4.82
N ASP A 110 -6.93 0.84 4.88
CA ASP A 110 -8.08 1.53 5.45
C ASP A 110 -8.36 2.82 4.66
N LEU A 111 -9.55 3.37 4.82
CA LEU A 111 -9.89 4.69 4.28
C LEU A 111 -9.39 5.78 5.22
N THR A 112 -8.99 6.91 4.65
CA THR A 112 -8.75 8.10 5.47
C THR A 112 -10.04 8.53 6.18
N LYS A 113 -9.92 9.30 7.24
CA LYS A 113 -11.08 9.77 8.01
C LYS A 113 -12.09 10.52 7.13
N SER A 114 -11.63 11.33 6.18
CA SER A 114 -12.49 12.06 5.26
C SER A 114 -13.14 11.13 4.22
N GLU A 115 -12.43 10.15 3.68
CA GLU A 115 -13.00 9.16 2.77
C GLU A 115 -14.05 8.29 3.47
N ALA A 116 -13.79 7.83 4.68
CA ALA A 116 -14.72 7.01 5.45
C ALA A 116 -16.02 7.76 5.83
N GLY A 117 -15.96 9.07 5.93
CA GLY A 117 -17.12 9.93 6.18
C GLY A 117 -18.02 10.19 4.96
N HIS A 118 -17.65 9.73 3.79
CA HIS A 118 -18.42 9.99 2.57
C HIS A 118 -19.76 9.23 2.55
N PRO A 119 -20.91 9.89 2.24
CA PRO A 119 -22.23 9.29 2.40
C PRO A 119 -22.51 8.11 1.46
N LEU A 120 -21.90 8.06 0.27
CA LEU A 120 -22.15 6.99 -0.71
C LEU A 120 -21.36 5.72 -0.44
N TRP A 121 -20.07 5.84 -0.13
CA TRP A 121 -19.22 4.65 0.03
C TRP A 121 -18.80 4.35 1.48
N GLY A 122 -18.88 5.31 2.40
CA GLY A 122 -18.53 5.08 3.79
C GLY A 122 -19.32 3.92 4.43
N PRO A 123 -20.66 3.89 4.35
CA PRO A 123 -21.45 2.77 4.86
C PRO A 123 -21.13 1.43 4.18
N VAL A 124 -20.87 1.45 2.86
CA VAL A 124 -20.52 0.23 2.11
C VAL A 124 -19.16 -0.29 2.54
N PHE A 125 -18.19 0.60 2.75
CA PHE A 125 -16.87 0.24 3.27
C PHE A 125 -16.98 -0.42 4.66
N LEU A 126 -17.75 0.15 5.58
CA LEU A 126 -17.98 -0.44 6.90
C LEU A 126 -18.60 -1.83 6.81
N LYS A 127 -19.60 -2.02 5.94
CA LYS A 127 -20.20 -3.33 5.68
C LYS A 127 -19.21 -4.33 5.10
N SER A 128 -18.31 -3.90 4.21
CA SER A 128 -17.30 -4.78 3.60
C SER A 128 -16.27 -5.34 4.58
N ARG A 129 -16.23 -4.80 5.81
CA ARG A 129 -15.33 -5.25 6.90
C ARG A 129 -15.87 -6.43 7.70
N GLN A 130 -17.14 -6.76 7.54
CA GLN A 130 -17.80 -7.88 8.22
C GLN A 130 -17.57 -9.19 7.47
#